data_6879aeb0da7b1ffd1d321aced78bb2b6
#
_entry.id   6879aeb0da7b1ffd1d321aced78bb2b6
#
_cell.length_a   1.000
_cell.length_b   1.000
_cell.length_c   1.000
_cell.angle_alpha   90.00
_cell.angle_beta   90.00
_cell.angle_gamma   90.00
#
_symmetry.space_group_name_H-M   'P 1'
#
loop_
_entity.id
_entity.type
_entity.pdbx_description
1 polymer ?
#
loop_
_entity_poly.entity_id
_entity_poly.type
_entity_poly.pdbx_seq_one_letter_code
_entity_poly.pdbx_strand_id
1 'polypeptide(L)'
;DGDAPLWELGLRLEASFPVHVVSLSTHSVVYKVRGAAELLKRYYPELSRPEFKSRIALGHNRYSTNTLSTFEQVQPFGLIGHNGEINTIERLRREMDFLGIPRTGGSDSQDLNRMLEGLIYRYGLTLPEAMDLVFPPVLGEIKALPEDLQDLYMALRQRFGPLAQGPAAIVSRHGDEAVFATDAMGLRPLWQFETPYELVFSSERGVFSAEEFVSEPKPLAPGEKVYLRLTPEGAKVLPFDRHQRQVLERVAARTPVEGYRVHLTGPLRQAPPPLAGGSGVEVEEKPAPPPLGLERAFGWDRWDQAYLEA
;
A
#
# COMPACT_ATOMS: atom_id res chain seq x y z
N ASP A 1 15.08 -16.66 0.12
CA ASP A 1 14.26 -16.36 1.28
C ASP A 1 13.65 -17.65 1.82
N GLY A 2 13.84 -17.94 3.12
CA GLY A 2 13.38 -19.17 3.74
C GLY A 2 11.86 -19.31 3.81
N ASP A 3 11.13 -18.20 3.68
CA ASP A 3 9.67 -18.16 3.78
C ASP A 3 8.94 -18.39 2.44
N ALA A 4 9.62 -18.30 1.29
CA ALA A 4 8.98 -18.53 -0.01
C ALA A 4 8.32 -19.92 -0.14
N PRO A 5 8.96 -21.04 0.26
CA PRO A 5 8.32 -22.35 0.26
C PRO A 5 7.13 -22.46 1.22
N LEU A 6 7.20 -21.76 2.37
CA LEU A 6 6.13 -21.73 3.35
C LEU A 6 4.92 -20.96 2.81
N TRP A 7 5.15 -19.83 2.15
CA TRP A 7 4.09 -19.08 1.49
C TRP A 7 3.36 -19.91 0.42
N GLU A 8 4.11 -20.59 -0.46
CA GLU A 8 3.51 -21.49 -1.47
C GLU A 8 2.77 -22.66 -0.81
N LEU A 9 3.26 -23.18 0.32
CA LEU A 9 2.53 -24.18 1.10
C LEU A 9 1.22 -23.63 1.64
N GLY A 10 1.23 -22.40 2.19
CA GLY A 10 0.03 -21.70 2.66
C GLY A 10 -1.03 -21.58 1.57
N LEU A 11 -0.63 -21.15 0.36
CA LEU A 11 -1.53 -21.06 -0.79
C LEU A 11 -2.16 -22.41 -1.16
N ARG A 12 -1.37 -23.48 -1.15
CA ARG A 12 -1.88 -24.83 -1.42
C ARG A 12 -2.84 -25.34 -0.35
N LEU A 13 -2.58 -25.03 0.92
CA LEU A 13 -3.48 -25.37 2.01
C LEU A 13 -4.82 -24.65 1.87
N GLU A 14 -4.81 -23.35 1.60
CA GLU A 14 -6.03 -22.56 1.37
C GLU A 14 -6.81 -23.02 0.13
N ALA A 15 -6.11 -23.43 -0.92
CA ALA A 15 -6.76 -23.94 -2.14
C ALA A 15 -7.35 -25.37 -1.98
N SER A 16 -6.79 -26.18 -1.09
CA SER A 16 -7.15 -27.59 -0.95
C SER A 16 -8.12 -27.87 0.21
N PHE A 17 -8.18 -26.96 1.18
CA PHE A 17 -8.95 -27.13 2.40
C PHE A 17 -9.71 -25.84 2.75
N PRO A 18 -10.83 -25.92 3.44
CA PRO A 18 -11.57 -24.76 3.94
C PRO A 18 -10.89 -24.17 5.18
N VAL A 19 -9.66 -23.70 5.02
CA VAL A 19 -8.83 -23.10 6.07
C VAL A 19 -8.32 -21.72 5.63
N HIS A 20 -8.04 -20.86 6.59
CA HIS A 20 -7.35 -19.59 6.37
C HIS A 20 -6.00 -19.62 7.11
N VAL A 21 -4.92 -19.47 6.37
CA VAL A 21 -3.55 -19.44 6.91
C VAL A 21 -3.25 -18.02 7.39
N VAL A 22 -3.36 -17.79 8.69
CA VAL A 22 -3.14 -16.47 9.31
C VAL A 22 -1.68 -16.05 9.23
N SER A 23 -0.75 -16.98 9.50
CA SER A 23 0.69 -16.79 9.30
C SER A 23 1.40 -18.13 9.17
N LEU A 24 2.36 -18.20 8.26
CA LEU A 24 3.24 -19.34 8.08
C LEU A 24 4.62 -18.80 7.67
N SER A 25 5.48 -18.51 8.63
CA SER A 25 6.74 -17.80 8.46
C SER A 25 7.75 -18.22 9.51
N THR A 26 9.02 -18.16 9.16
CA THR A 26 10.14 -18.39 10.10
C THR A 26 10.53 -17.12 10.87
N HIS A 27 9.98 -15.95 10.48
CA HIS A 27 10.39 -14.65 11.01
C HIS A 27 9.28 -13.88 11.71
N SER A 28 8.04 -14.31 11.56
CA SER A 28 6.89 -13.60 12.08
C SER A 28 5.76 -14.50 12.50
N VAL A 29 4.95 -14.02 13.42
CA VAL A 29 3.69 -14.63 13.80
C VAL A 29 2.61 -13.55 13.82
N VAL A 30 1.42 -13.90 13.38
CA VAL A 30 0.24 -13.03 13.41
C VAL A 30 -0.75 -13.55 14.41
N TYR A 31 -1.09 -12.73 15.39
CA TYR A 31 -2.13 -13.00 16.37
C TYR A 31 -3.37 -12.22 16.01
N LYS A 32 -4.50 -12.89 15.92
CA LYS A 32 -5.79 -12.26 15.61
C LYS A 32 -6.81 -12.59 16.69
N VAL A 33 -7.65 -11.63 17.00
CA VAL A 33 -8.82 -11.84 17.84
C VAL A 33 -9.96 -10.96 17.31
N ARG A 34 -11.16 -11.49 17.38
CA ARG A 34 -12.36 -10.70 17.10
C ARG A 34 -12.93 -10.22 18.44
N GLY A 35 -12.66 -8.94 18.77
CA GLY A 35 -13.07 -8.34 20.04
C GLY A 35 -12.10 -7.26 20.48
N ALA A 36 -12.18 -6.86 21.74
CA ALA A 36 -11.30 -5.85 22.32
C ALA A 36 -9.86 -6.36 22.48
N ALA A 37 -8.88 -5.44 22.48
CA ALA A 37 -7.45 -5.78 22.54
C ALA A 37 -7.05 -6.62 23.76
N GLU A 38 -7.74 -6.44 24.89
CA GLU A 38 -7.50 -7.21 26.12
C GLU A 38 -7.73 -8.72 25.93
N LEU A 39 -8.53 -9.11 24.95
CA LEU A 39 -8.78 -10.50 24.64
C LEU A 39 -7.54 -11.18 24.05
N LEU A 40 -6.61 -10.45 23.41
CA LEU A 40 -5.40 -11.04 22.85
C LEU A 40 -4.62 -11.84 23.89
N LYS A 41 -4.35 -11.26 25.05
CA LYS A 41 -3.59 -11.94 26.13
C LYS A 41 -4.35 -13.12 26.73
N ARG A 42 -5.69 -13.13 26.65
CA ARG A 42 -6.51 -14.26 27.11
C ARG A 42 -6.48 -15.43 26.15
N TYR A 43 -6.49 -15.16 24.84
CA TYR A 43 -6.42 -16.19 23.80
C TYR A 43 -4.99 -16.69 23.58
N TYR A 44 -4.00 -15.81 23.73
CA TYR A 44 -2.59 -16.05 23.47
C TYR A 44 -1.76 -15.72 24.72
N PRO A 45 -1.77 -16.59 25.74
CA PRO A 45 -1.13 -16.30 27.04
C PRO A 45 0.40 -16.13 26.93
N GLU A 46 1.03 -16.64 25.87
CA GLU A 46 2.44 -16.42 25.56
C GLU A 46 2.80 -14.94 25.40
N LEU A 47 1.88 -14.08 24.96
CA LEU A 47 2.09 -12.62 24.87
C LEU A 47 2.36 -11.96 26.23
N SER A 48 2.04 -12.63 27.33
CA SER A 48 2.31 -12.14 28.68
C SER A 48 3.60 -12.68 29.29
N ARG A 49 4.33 -13.56 28.58
CA ARG A 49 5.58 -14.15 29.07
C ARG A 49 6.75 -13.17 28.90
N PRO A 50 7.64 -13.02 29.89
CA PRO A 50 8.81 -12.14 29.80
C PRO A 50 9.78 -12.50 28.65
N GLU A 51 9.78 -13.78 28.24
CA GLU A 51 10.61 -14.29 27.15
C GLU A 51 10.07 -13.91 25.77
N PHE A 52 8.77 -13.58 25.69
CA PHE A 52 8.14 -13.17 24.44
C PHE A 52 8.57 -11.74 24.09
N LYS A 53 9.51 -11.61 23.17
CA LYS A 53 10.08 -10.34 22.74
C LYS A 53 10.03 -10.22 21.24
N SER A 54 9.75 -9.03 20.75
CA SER A 54 9.80 -8.67 19.33
C SER A 54 10.56 -7.36 19.15
N ARG A 55 11.31 -7.24 18.06
CA ARG A 55 11.99 -6.00 17.68
C ARG A 55 11.14 -5.11 16.79
N ILE A 56 10.15 -5.70 16.09
CA ILE A 56 9.15 -4.99 15.29
C ILE A 56 7.78 -5.59 15.63
N ALA A 57 6.83 -4.75 15.98
CA ALA A 57 5.44 -5.14 16.17
C ALA A 57 4.53 -4.27 15.29
N LEU A 58 3.63 -4.90 14.55
CA LEU A 58 2.55 -4.24 13.83
C LEU A 58 1.24 -4.51 14.57
N GLY A 59 0.45 -3.48 14.80
CA GLY A 59 -0.84 -3.58 15.46
C GLY A 59 -1.95 -2.92 14.63
N HIS A 60 -3.15 -3.48 14.71
CA HIS A 60 -4.34 -2.87 14.13
C HIS A 60 -5.54 -3.11 15.05
N ASN A 61 -6.18 -2.04 15.49
CA ASN A 61 -7.25 -2.11 16.51
C ASN A 61 -8.63 -1.70 15.97
N ARG A 62 -8.92 -1.94 14.69
CA ARG A 62 -10.19 -1.53 14.12
C ARG A 62 -10.67 -2.48 13.02
N TYR A 63 -12.00 -2.63 12.93
CA TYR A 63 -12.64 -3.30 11.80
C TYR A 63 -12.66 -2.40 10.57
N SER A 64 -12.67 -3.02 9.39
CA SER A 64 -13.09 -2.33 8.18
C SER A 64 -14.55 -1.87 8.29
N THR A 65 -14.83 -0.64 7.91
CA THR A 65 -16.18 -0.08 7.91
C THR A 65 -17.00 -0.50 6.69
N ASN A 66 -16.33 -0.88 5.59
CA ASN A 66 -16.94 -1.15 4.29
C ASN A 66 -17.01 -2.64 3.93
N THR A 67 -16.46 -3.53 4.78
CA THR A 67 -16.46 -4.98 4.56
C THR A 67 -16.99 -5.72 5.78
N LEU A 68 -17.43 -6.97 5.58
CA LEU A 68 -17.84 -7.81 6.69
C LEU A 68 -16.65 -8.03 7.65
N SER A 69 -16.90 -7.88 8.95
CA SER A 69 -15.90 -8.12 9.99
C SER A 69 -15.79 -9.61 10.26
N THR A 70 -15.13 -10.35 9.36
CA THR A 70 -14.79 -11.76 9.58
C THR A 70 -13.43 -11.90 10.22
N PHE A 71 -13.15 -13.05 10.82
CA PHE A 71 -11.86 -13.31 11.46
C PHE A 71 -10.70 -13.22 10.45
N GLU A 72 -10.92 -13.69 9.23
CA GLU A 72 -9.93 -13.68 8.14
C GLU A 72 -9.54 -12.26 7.74
N GLN A 73 -10.49 -11.32 7.83
CA GLN A 73 -10.30 -9.93 7.42
C GLN A 73 -9.72 -9.02 8.52
N VAL A 74 -9.59 -9.55 9.76
CA VAL A 74 -8.95 -8.79 10.85
C VAL A 74 -7.47 -8.56 10.53
N GLN A 75 -7.01 -7.34 10.69
CA GLN A 75 -5.62 -6.93 10.50
C GLN A 75 -4.80 -7.01 11.82
N PRO A 76 -3.46 -7.01 11.77
CA PRO A 76 -2.61 -6.97 10.57
C PRO A 76 -2.57 -8.30 9.83
N PHE A 77 -2.07 -8.26 8.59
CA PHE A 77 -1.76 -9.45 7.80
C PHE A 77 -0.28 -9.83 7.93
N GLY A 78 0.18 -10.78 7.10
CA GLY A 78 1.55 -11.31 7.18
C GLY A 78 2.63 -10.25 7.00
N LEU A 79 2.40 -9.26 6.11
CA LEU A 79 3.35 -8.18 5.83
C LEU A 79 2.86 -6.81 6.28
N ILE A 80 1.55 -6.54 6.25
CA ILE A 80 1.04 -5.17 6.40
C ILE A 80 -0.07 -5.01 7.44
N GLY A 81 -0.13 -3.77 8.00
CA GLY A 81 -1.34 -3.14 8.52
C GLY A 81 -1.68 -1.94 7.65
N HIS A 82 -2.96 -1.81 7.27
CA HIS A 82 -3.46 -0.77 6.40
C HIS A 82 -4.66 -0.05 7.03
N ASN A 83 -4.57 1.26 7.11
CA ASN A 83 -5.69 2.11 7.48
C ASN A 83 -6.04 3.00 6.29
N GLY A 84 -7.19 2.75 5.66
CA GLY A 84 -7.66 3.44 4.48
C GLY A 84 -8.49 2.57 3.56
N GLU A 85 -8.48 2.89 2.27
CA GLU A 85 -9.21 2.17 1.22
C GLU A 85 -8.45 2.26 -0.10
N ILE A 86 -8.29 1.13 -0.80
CA ILE A 86 -7.63 1.09 -2.11
C ILE A 86 -8.69 1.24 -3.21
N ASN A 87 -8.86 2.45 -3.71
CA ASN A 87 -9.86 2.77 -4.74
C ASN A 87 -9.59 2.07 -6.07
N THR A 88 -8.33 1.74 -6.37
CA THR A 88 -7.93 1.03 -7.60
C THR A 88 -7.85 -0.48 -7.42
N ILE A 89 -8.59 -1.05 -6.48
CA ILE A 89 -8.49 -2.48 -6.12
C ILE A 89 -8.72 -3.42 -7.31
N GLU A 90 -9.65 -3.11 -8.21
CA GLU A 90 -9.90 -3.93 -9.38
C GLU A 90 -8.72 -3.97 -10.35
N ARG A 91 -7.96 -2.88 -10.44
CA ARG A 91 -6.72 -2.87 -11.20
C ARG A 91 -5.66 -3.75 -10.55
N LEU A 92 -5.45 -3.60 -9.25
CA LEU A 92 -4.51 -4.44 -8.49
C LEU A 92 -4.85 -5.93 -8.66
N ARG A 93 -6.12 -6.30 -8.57
CA ARG A 93 -6.60 -7.67 -8.78
C ARG A 93 -6.32 -8.21 -10.18
N ARG A 94 -6.46 -7.38 -11.22
CA ARG A 94 -6.10 -7.77 -12.60
C ARG A 94 -4.60 -8.03 -12.74
N GLU A 95 -3.76 -7.19 -12.14
CA GLU A 95 -2.31 -7.42 -12.15
C GLU A 95 -1.94 -8.67 -11.35
N MET A 96 -2.63 -8.96 -10.23
CA MET A 96 -2.46 -10.23 -9.52
C MET A 96 -2.75 -11.43 -10.45
N ASP A 97 -3.83 -11.38 -11.22
CA ASP A 97 -4.18 -12.45 -12.17
C ASP A 97 -3.07 -12.62 -13.22
N PHE A 98 -2.55 -11.53 -13.81
CA PHE A 98 -1.43 -11.56 -14.76
C PHE A 98 -0.16 -12.16 -14.16
N LEU A 99 0.12 -11.84 -12.92
CA LEU A 99 1.28 -12.36 -12.19
C LEU A 99 1.04 -13.77 -11.61
N GLY A 100 -0.13 -14.36 -11.81
CA GLY A 100 -0.49 -15.66 -11.24
C GLY A 100 -0.53 -15.65 -9.71
N ILE A 101 -0.75 -14.48 -9.08
CA ILE A 101 -0.93 -14.35 -7.64
C ILE A 101 -2.42 -14.52 -7.34
N PRO A 102 -2.83 -15.53 -6.56
CA PRO A 102 -4.25 -15.80 -6.34
C PRO A 102 -4.89 -14.70 -5.49
N ARG A 103 -6.09 -14.26 -5.90
CA ARG A 103 -6.90 -13.32 -5.11
C ARG A 103 -7.35 -13.99 -3.81
N THR A 104 -7.53 -13.20 -2.77
CA THR A 104 -7.99 -13.72 -1.47
C THR A 104 -9.50 -13.92 -1.42
N GLY A 105 -10.25 -13.21 -2.26
CA GLY A 105 -11.71 -13.14 -2.19
C GLY A 105 -12.23 -12.28 -1.01
N GLY A 106 -11.32 -11.64 -0.30
CA GLY A 106 -11.61 -10.82 0.88
C GLY A 106 -11.53 -9.31 0.65
N SER A 107 -10.97 -8.59 1.62
CA SER A 107 -10.85 -7.13 1.57
C SER A 107 -9.76 -6.67 0.59
N ASP A 108 -9.80 -5.38 0.26
CA ASP A 108 -8.74 -4.69 -0.49
C ASP A 108 -7.37 -4.83 0.17
N SER A 109 -7.34 -4.69 1.50
CA SER A 109 -6.12 -4.83 2.29
C SER A 109 -5.56 -6.25 2.27
N GLN A 110 -6.41 -7.29 2.21
CA GLN A 110 -5.96 -8.67 2.05
C GLN A 110 -5.33 -8.90 0.67
N ASP A 111 -5.97 -8.42 -0.39
CA ASP A 111 -5.43 -8.55 -1.74
C ASP A 111 -4.15 -7.71 -1.91
N LEU A 112 -4.07 -6.53 -1.30
CA LEU A 112 -2.85 -5.73 -1.23
C LEU A 112 -1.72 -6.50 -0.54
N ASN A 113 -1.98 -7.10 0.63
CA ASN A 113 -1.00 -7.93 1.33
C ASN A 113 -0.54 -9.11 0.46
N ARG A 114 -1.49 -9.82 -0.16
CA ARG A 114 -1.22 -10.97 -1.03
C ARG A 114 -0.40 -10.57 -2.27
N MET A 115 -0.66 -9.38 -2.84
CA MET A 115 0.14 -8.83 -3.94
C MET A 115 1.59 -8.59 -3.51
N LEU A 116 1.80 -7.95 -2.37
CA LEU A 116 3.15 -7.71 -1.82
C LEU A 116 3.88 -9.01 -1.51
N GLU A 117 3.21 -9.98 -0.89
CA GLU A 117 3.75 -11.31 -0.66
C GLU A 117 4.19 -11.99 -1.96
N GLY A 118 3.35 -11.96 -2.99
CA GLY A 118 3.68 -12.52 -4.30
C GLY A 118 4.88 -11.85 -4.96
N LEU A 119 4.97 -10.52 -4.88
CA LEU A 119 6.12 -9.77 -5.39
C LEU A 119 7.41 -10.15 -4.65
N ILE A 120 7.36 -10.35 -3.34
CA ILE A 120 8.53 -10.72 -2.53
C ILE A 120 8.87 -12.20 -2.70
N TYR A 121 7.94 -13.10 -2.45
CA TYR A 121 8.23 -14.53 -2.34
C TYR A 121 8.36 -15.23 -3.69
N ARG A 122 7.56 -14.84 -4.69
CA ARG A 122 7.60 -15.45 -6.03
C ARG A 122 8.54 -14.73 -6.99
N TYR A 123 8.55 -13.40 -6.93
CA TYR A 123 9.34 -12.59 -7.86
C TYR A 123 10.66 -12.08 -7.29
N GLY A 124 10.94 -12.34 -6.00
CA GLY A 124 12.21 -12.02 -5.36
C GLY A 124 12.49 -10.53 -5.22
N LEU A 125 11.44 -9.68 -5.15
CA LEU A 125 11.59 -8.28 -4.80
C LEU A 125 11.88 -8.15 -3.30
N THR A 126 12.58 -7.10 -2.92
CA THR A 126 12.64 -6.68 -1.52
C THR A 126 11.38 -5.94 -1.13
N LEU A 127 11.12 -5.81 0.17
CA LEU A 127 9.98 -5.03 0.64
C LEU A 127 9.98 -3.58 0.11
N PRO A 128 11.12 -2.83 0.12
CA PRO A 128 11.17 -1.50 -0.49
C PRO A 128 10.82 -1.47 -1.98
N GLU A 129 11.34 -2.40 -2.78
CA GLU A 129 11.03 -2.49 -4.21
C GLU A 129 9.54 -2.77 -4.46
N ALA A 130 8.96 -3.71 -3.70
CA ALA A 130 7.54 -4.04 -3.81
C ALA A 130 6.65 -2.85 -3.42
N MET A 131 7.01 -2.11 -2.37
CA MET A 131 6.28 -0.93 -1.93
C MET A 131 6.35 0.21 -2.96
N ASP A 132 7.51 0.45 -3.58
CA ASP A 132 7.63 1.48 -4.63
C ASP A 132 6.95 1.08 -5.95
N LEU A 133 6.88 -0.21 -6.25
CA LEU A 133 6.13 -0.71 -7.39
C LEU A 133 4.61 -0.53 -7.20
N VAL A 134 4.12 -0.85 -6.02
CA VAL A 134 2.68 -0.81 -5.71
C VAL A 134 2.18 0.62 -5.48
N PHE A 135 2.99 1.46 -4.82
CA PHE A 135 2.70 2.85 -4.47
C PHE A 135 3.71 3.83 -5.09
N PRO A 136 3.78 3.94 -6.42
CA PRO A 136 4.72 4.86 -7.06
C PRO A 136 4.31 6.32 -6.82
N PRO A 137 5.27 7.28 -6.78
CA PRO A 137 4.97 8.70 -6.71
C PRO A 137 4.05 9.18 -7.83
N VAL A 138 3.29 10.26 -7.60
CA VAL A 138 2.49 10.89 -8.66
C VAL A 138 3.37 11.65 -9.65
N LEU A 139 2.85 11.89 -10.86
CA LEU A 139 3.63 12.54 -11.93
C LEU A 139 4.18 13.92 -11.53
N GLY A 140 3.45 14.68 -10.73
CA GLY A 140 3.91 15.98 -10.23
C GLY A 140 5.16 15.86 -9.35
N GLU A 141 5.20 14.88 -8.46
CA GLU A 141 6.35 14.59 -7.60
C GLU A 141 7.53 14.05 -8.40
N ILE A 142 7.27 13.13 -9.34
CA ILE A 142 8.33 12.58 -10.20
C ILE A 142 9.07 13.69 -10.93
N LYS A 143 8.37 14.73 -11.43
CA LYS A 143 8.98 15.87 -12.12
C LYS A 143 9.97 16.65 -11.24
N ALA A 144 9.79 16.64 -9.93
CA ALA A 144 10.67 17.33 -8.98
C ALA A 144 11.88 16.48 -8.55
N LEU A 145 11.91 15.18 -8.89
CA LEU A 145 13.00 14.29 -8.55
C LEU A 145 14.23 14.50 -9.45
N PRO A 146 15.43 14.04 -9.04
CA PRO A 146 16.59 13.89 -9.92
C PRO A 146 16.27 13.02 -11.13
N GLU A 147 16.95 13.27 -12.24
CA GLU A 147 16.67 12.65 -13.56
C GLU A 147 16.67 11.11 -13.54
N ASP A 148 17.60 10.52 -12.83
CA ASP A 148 17.71 9.06 -12.68
C ASP A 148 16.53 8.45 -11.92
N LEU A 149 16.00 9.14 -10.91
CA LEU A 149 14.79 8.75 -10.20
C LEU A 149 13.54 9.00 -11.05
N GLN A 150 13.52 10.06 -11.87
CA GLN A 150 12.45 10.25 -12.86
C GLN A 150 12.38 9.06 -13.82
N ASP A 151 13.54 8.64 -14.33
CA ASP A 151 13.64 7.47 -15.22
C ASP A 151 13.13 6.20 -14.53
N LEU A 152 13.54 5.93 -13.28
CA LEU A 152 13.06 4.81 -12.50
C LEU A 152 11.53 4.78 -12.39
N TYR A 153 10.96 5.84 -11.83
CA TYR A 153 9.53 5.85 -11.57
C TYR A 153 8.68 5.88 -12.84
N MET A 154 9.18 6.50 -13.91
CA MET A 154 8.52 6.43 -15.20
C MET A 154 8.61 5.03 -15.82
N ALA A 155 9.73 4.33 -15.67
CA ALA A 155 9.86 2.94 -16.08
C ALA A 155 8.87 2.02 -15.36
N LEU A 156 8.76 2.18 -14.04
CA LEU A 156 7.80 1.42 -13.22
C LEU A 156 6.35 1.75 -13.62
N ARG A 157 6.02 3.03 -13.77
CA ARG A 157 4.66 3.47 -14.15
C ARG A 157 4.26 3.04 -15.56
N GLN A 158 5.17 2.98 -16.50
CA GLN A 158 4.85 2.49 -17.86
C GLN A 158 4.60 0.99 -17.90
N ARG A 159 5.35 0.23 -17.13
CA ARG A 159 5.24 -1.23 -17.11
C ARG A 159 4.04 -1.71 -16.31
N PHE A 160 3.79 -1.12 -15.16
CA PHE A 160 2.77 -1.58 -14.21
C PHE A 160 1.67 -0.54 -13.95
N GLY A 161 1.96 0.75 -14.17
CA GLY A 161 1.12 1.86 -13.72
C GLY A 161 1.02 1.93 -12.19
N PRO A 162 0.24 2.85 -11.63
CA PRO A 162 -0.04 2.87 -10.21
C PRO A 162 -0.99 1.72 -9.85
N LEU A 163 -0.52 0.75 -9.07
CA LEU A 163 -1.29 -0.45 -8.71
C LEU A 163 -2.28 -0.17 -7.59
N ALA A 164 -1.84 0.55 -6.56
CA ALA A 164 -2.67 0.91 -5.43
C ALA A 164 -2.76 2.42 -5.24
N GLN A 165 -3.96 2.95 -5.32
CA GLN A 165 -4.28 4.35 -5.06
C GLN A 165 -5.55 4.44 -4.20
N GLY A 166 -5.58 5.42 -3.34
CA GLY A 166 -6.64 5.70 -2.38
C GLY A 166 -6.06 6.17 -1.07
N PRO A 167 -6.88 6.62 -0.12
CA PRO A 167 -6.41 6.97 1.21
C PRO A 167 -5.69 5.79 1.87
N ALA A 168 -4.41 5.93 2.21
CA ALA A 168 -3.66 4.82 2.77
C ALA A 168 -2.58 5.28 3.74
N ALA A 169 -2.64 4.77 4.97
CA ALA A 169 -1.54 4.74 5.91
C ALA A 169 -1.11 3.27 6.05
N ILE A 170 0.11 2.96 5.63
CA ILE A 170 0.63 1.60 5.57
C ILE A 170 1.79 1.45 6.54
N VAL A 171 1.71 0.44 7.38
CA VAL A 171 2.83 -0.08 8.16
C VAL A 171 3.15 -1.48 7.64
N SER A 172 4.40 -1.72 7.28
CA SER A 172 4.78 -3.00 6.68
C SER A 172 6.09 -3.52 7.21
N ARG A 173 6.25 -4.85 7.23
CA ARG A 173 7.50 -5.49 7.61
C ARG A 173 7.73 -6.80 6.85
N HIS A 174 9.01 -7.11 6.60
CA HIS A 174 9.46 -8.40 6.09
C HIS A 174 10.86 -8.71 6.65
N GLY A 175 11.00 -9.79 7.38
CA GLY A 175 12.24 -10.11 8.07
C GLY A 175 12.69 -8.96 8.99
N ASP A 176 13.89 -8.45 8.77
CA ASP A 176 14.50 -7.32 9.49
C ASP A 176 14.22 -5.96 8.83
N GLU A 177 13.38 -5.92 7.81
CA GLU A 177 13.03 -4.69 7.10
C GLU A 177 11.60 -4.24 7.43
N ALA A 178 11.40 -2.93 7.50
CA ALA A 178 10.08 -2.31 7.56
C ALA A 178 10.01 -1.09 6.64
N VAL A 179 8.84 -0.86 6.06
CA VAL A 179 8.52 0.34 5.28
C VAL A 179 7.22 0.92 5.81
N PHE A 180 7.25 2.20 6.12
CA PHE A 180 6.11 3.00 6.56
C PHE A 180 5.79 4.01 5.46
N ALA A 181 4.54 4.06 5.02
CA ALA A 181 4.17 4.85 3.86
C ALA A 181 2.80 5.52 4.01
N THR A 182 2.68 6.70 3.45
CA THR A 182 1.40 7.36 3.18
C THR A 182 1.03 7.22 1.72
N ASP A 183 -0.26 7.39 1.40
CA ASP A 183 -0.70 7.52 0.01
C ASP A 183 -0.09 8.78 -0.65
N ALA A 184 -0.02 8.73 -1.97
CA ALA A 184 0.63 9.77 -2.77
C ALA A 184 -0.01 11.15 -2.66
N MET A 185 -1.25 11.25 -2.18
CA MET A 185 -1.97 12.52 -1.95
C MET A 185 -1.98 12.93 -0.47
N GLY A 186 -1.50 12.06 0.44
CA GLY A 186 -1.55 12.30 1.87
C GLY A 186 -2.96 12.36 2.45
N LEU A 187 -3.89 11.62 1.87
CA LEU A 187 -5.30 11.59 2.30
C LEU A 187 -5.48 10.93 3.66
N ARG A 188 -4.62 9.97 3.97
CA ARG A 188 -4.55 9.34 5.29
C ARG A 188 -3.23 9.65 5.95
N PRO A 189 -3.20 10.30 7.14
CA PRO A 189 -1.95 10.61 7.82
C PRO A 189 -1.29 9.34 8.37
N LEU A 190 0.04 9.34 8.39
CA LEU A 190 0.86 8.43 9.17
C LEU A 190 1.85 9.27 9.97
N TRP A 191 1.75 9.20 11.28
CA TRP A 191 2.58 9.95 12.21
C TRP A 191 3.81 9.14 12.59
N GLN A 192 4.95 9.81 12.66
CA GLN A 192 6.19 9.27 13.21
C GLN A 192 6.53 10.01 14.52
N PHE A 193 6.92 9.28 15.54
CA PHE A 193 7.41 9.84 16.79
C PHE A 193 8.28 8.82 17.54
N GLU A 194 9.01 9.30 18.52
CA GLU A 194 9.90 8.51 19.35
C GLU A 194 9.47 8.56 20.82
N THR A 195 9.53 7.41 21.47
CA THR A 195 9.53 7.27 22.91
C THR A 195 10.95 6.95 23.39
N PRO A 196 11.24 6.89 24.70
CA PRO A 196 12.56 6.48 25.18
C PRO A 196 13.01 5.09 24.74
N TYR A 197 12.08 4.26 24.24
CA TYR A 197 12.32 2.84 23.96
C TYR A 197 12.00 2.43 22.53
N GLU A 198 11.20 3.20 21.82
CA GLU A 198 10.61 2.80 20.54
C GLU A 198 10.53 3.95 19.55
N LEU A 199 10.73 3.61 18.27
CA LEU A 199 10.32 4.43 17.14
C LEU A 199 8.93 3.95 16.70
N VAL A 200 7.96 4.84 16.67
CA VAL A 200 6.56 4.53 16.45
C VAL A 200 6.04 5.17 15.17
N PHE A 201 5.27 4.41 14.40
CA PHE A 201 4.49 4.90 13.27
C PHE A 201 3.02 4.56 13.49
N SER A 202 2.14 5.56 13.43
CA SER A 202 0.72 5.36 13.67
C SER A 202 -0.15 6.26 12.80
N SER A 203 -1.27 5.75 12.32
CA SER A 203 -2.29 6.56 11.65
C SER A 203 -3.03 7.50 12.62
N GLU A 204 -2.87 7.30 13.92
CA GLU A 204 -3.47 8.10 14.97
C GLU A 204 -2.38 8.77 15.84
N ARG A 205 -2.43 10.08 15.99
CA ARG A 205 -1.45 10.82 16.80
C ARG A 205 -1.52 10.49 18.29
N GLY A 206 -2.70 10.21 18.80
CA GLY A 206 -2.99 10.08 20.24
C GLY A 206 -2.87 8.65 20.79
N VAL A 207 -2.00 7.81 20.23
CA VAL A 207 -1.81 6.41 20.71
C VAL A 207 -0.97 6.34 21.99
N PHE A 208 -0.21 7.40 22.32
CA PHE A 208 0.55 7.57 23.54
C PHE A 208 0.22 8.92 24.19
N SER A 209 0.47 9.05 25.46
CA SER A 209 0.35 10.33 26.15
C SER A 209 1.48 11.30 25.71
N ALA A 210 1.23 12.60 25.80
CA ALA A 210 2.23 13.61 25.39
C ALA A 210 3.53 13.54 26.23
N GLU A 211 3.46 13.00 27.43
CA GLU A 211 4.59 12.84 28.36
C GLU A 211 5.54 11.70 27.94
N GLU A 212 5.09 10.79 27.09
CA GLU A 212 5.89 9.66 26.59
C GLU A 212 6.71 10.02 25.35
N PHE A 213 6.48 11.17 24.73
CA PHE A 213 7.21 11.59 23.53
C PHE A 213 8.57 12.18 23.86
N VAL A 214 9.60 11.68 23.18
CA VAL A 214 10.94 12.31 23.16
C VAL A 214 11.01 13.43 22.14
N SER A 215 10.24 13.31 21.07
CA SER A 215 10.12 14.31 20.01
C SER A 215 8.66 14.54 19.64
N GLU A 216 8.35 15.74 19.15
CA GLU A 216 7.01 16.05 18.64
C GLU A 216 6.64 15.11 17.48
N PRO A 217 5.42 14.52 17.51
CA PRO A 217 4.93 13.69 16.42
C PRO A 217 4.90 14.47 15.10
N LYS A 218 5.50 13.90 14.05
CA LYS A 218 5.53 14.48 12.70
C LYS A 218 4.73 13.58 11.74
N PRO A 219 3.82 14.16 10.95
CA PRO A 219 3.20 13.40 9.87
C PRO A 219 4.22 13.19 8.75
N LEU A 220 4.18 12.02 8.10
CA LEU A 220 4.87 11.83 6.84
C LEU A 220 4.24 12.73 5.77
N ALA A 221 5.06 13.23 4.86
CA ALA A 221 4.59 13.99 3.71
C ALA A 221 3.77 13.09 2.75
N PRO A 222 2.91 13.67 1.90
CA PRO A 222 2.23 12.91 0.86
C PRO A 222 3.21 12.05 0.04
N GLY A 223 2.91 10.77 -0.11
CA GLY A 223 3.75 9.82 -0.86
C GLY A 223 5.08 9.43 -0.19
N GLU A 224 5.41 10.02 0.94
CA GLU A 224 6.65 9.74 1.66
C GLU A 224 6.66 8.31 2.19
N LYS A 225 7.84 7.68 2.10
CA LYS A 225 8.13 6.38 2.70
C LYS A 225 9.35 6.49 3.60
N VAL A 226 9.28 5.85 4.75
CA VAL A 226 10.40 5.69 5.67
C VAL A 226 10.80 4.22 5.68
N TYR A 227 12.06 3.96 5.39
CA TYR A 227 12.62 2.63 5.42
C TYR A 227 13.42 2.41 6.71
N LEU A 228 13.15 1.29 7.36
CA LEU A 228 13.84 0.86 8.56
C LEU A 228 14.44 -0.52 8.34
N ARG A 229 15.69 -0.68 8.75
CA ARG A 229 16.37 -1.97 8.79
C ARG A 229 16.89 -2.25 10.20
N LEU A 230 16.58 -3.42 10.72
CA LEU A 230 17.16 -3.91 11.95
C LEU A 230 18.55 -4.46 11.70
N THR A 231 19.50 -4.04 12.51
CA THR A 231 20.88 -4.55 12.54
C THR A 231 21.20 -5.06 13.94
N PRO A 232 22.28 -5.80 14.15
CA PRO A 232 22.73 -6.19 15.49
C PRO A 232 22.90 -4.99 16.43
N GLU A 233 23.31 -3.84 15.89
CA GLU A 233 23.57 -2.60 16.65
C GLU A 233 22.30 -1.81 16.95
N GLY A 234 21.17 -2.11 16.31
CA GLY A 234 19.91 -1.41 16.51
C GLY A 234 19.10 -1.17 15.22
N ALA A 235 18.09 -0.34 15.31
CA ALA A 235 17.29 0.06 14.18
C ALA A 235 18.01 1.17 13.38
N LYS A 236 18.16 0.96 12.07
CA LYS A 236 18.71 1.96 11.15
C LYS A 236 17.58 2.48 10.27
N VAL A 237 17.26 3.76 10.44
CA VAL A 237 16.28 4.47 9.62
C VAL A 237 16.98 5.08 8.41
N LEU A 238 16.42 4.85 7.22
CA LEU A 238 16.81 5.55 6.01
C LEU A 238 15.76 6.58 5.64
N PRO A 239 16.15 7.84 5.45
CA PRO A 239 15.29 8.87 4.89
C PRO A 239 14.78 8.50 3.49
N PHE A 240 13.68 9.11 3.07
CA PHE A 240 12.99 8.78 1.83
C PHE A 240 13.87 8.90 0.58
N ASP A 241 14.68 9.93 0.49
CA ASP A 241 15.64 10.12 -0.60
C ASP A 241 16.65 8.96 -0.73
N ARG A 242 17.14 8.48 0.39
CA ARG A 242 18.04 7.32 0.42
C ARG A 242 17.33 6.01 0.11
N HIS A 243 16.10 5.87 0.57
CA HIS A 243 15.25 4.74 0.20
C HIS A 243 15.08 4.66 -1.33
N GLN A 244 14.69 5.78 -1.97
CA GLN A 244 14.54 5.86 -3.42
C GLN A 244 15.83 5.47 -4.17
N ARG A 245 16.99 5.92 -3.69
CA ARG A 245 18.28 5.55 -4.27
C ARG A 245 18.56 4.05 -4.20
N GLN A 246 18.28 3.41 -3.10
CA GLN A 246 18.43 1.96 -2.97
C GLN A 246 17.51 1.19 -3.91
N VAL A 247 16.27 1.63 -4.05
CA VAL A 247 15.34 1.02 -5.03
C VAL A 247 15.86 1.19 -6.45
N LEU A 248 16.34 2.39 -6.81
CA LEU A 248 16.96 2.64 -8.12
C LEU A 248 18.11 1.68 -8.41
N GLU A 249 19.07 1.57 -7.51
CA GLU A 249 20.23 0.69 -7.67
C GLU A 249 19.81 -0.77 -7.90
N ARG A 250 18.86 -1.28 -7.16
CA ARG A 250 18.37 -2.65 -7.27
C ARG A 250 17.57 -2.90 -8.54
N VAL A 251 16.71 -1.98 -8.94
CA VAL A 251 15.92 -2.11 -10.16
C VAL A 251 16.81 -1.98 -11.38
N ALA A 252 17.73 -1.00 -11.41
CA ALA A 252 18.66 -0.80 -12.52
C ALA A 252 19.60 -1.99 -12.72
N ALA A 253 19.97 -2.69 -11.65
CA ALA A 253 20.75 -3.93 -11.74
C ALA A 253 20.00 -5.08 -12.45
N ARG A 254 18.68 -5.03 -12.51
CA ARG A 254 17.83 -6.08 -13.10
C ARG A 254 17.29 -5.71 -14.48
N THR A 255 17.05 -4.42 -14.73
CA THR A 255 16.42 -3.95 -15.96
C THR A 255 16.83 -2.51 -16.28
N PRO A 256 17.07 -2.16 -17.55
CA PRO A 256 17.34 -0.77 -17.95
C PRO A 256 16.17 0.15 -17.57
N VAL A 257 16.49 1.27 -16.95
CA VAL A 257 15.51 2.30 -16.55
C VAL A 257 15.80 3.66 -17.20
N GLU A 258 16.91 3.80 -17.92
CA GLU A 258 17.32 5.05 -18.55
C GLU A 258 16.38 5.46 -19.69
N GLY A 259 16.20 6.77 -19.86
CA GLY A 259 15.45 7.36 -20.99
C GLY A 259 13.94 7.38 -20.83
N TYR A 260 13.38 6.83 -19.76
CA TYR A 260 11.92 6.79 -19.55
C TYR A 260 11.32 8.16 -19.18
N ARG A 261 12.12 9.10 -18.63
CA ARG A 261 11.68 10.46 -18.28
C ARG A 261 11.18 11.28 -19.49
N VAL A 262 11.57 10.93 -20.70
CA VAL A 262 11.05 11.57 -21.91
C VAL A 262 9.52 11.58 -21.96
N HIS A 263 8.88 10.61 -21.34
CA HIS A 263 7.42 10.52 -21.23
C HIS A 263 6.81 11.52 -20.25
N LEU A 264 7.60 12.18 -19.40
CA LEU A 264 7.15 13.28 -18.52
C LEU A 264 6.93 14.60 -19.26
N THR A 265 7.68 14.82 -20.34
CA THR A 265 7.72 16.09 -21.08
C THR A 265 7.03 16.01 -22.43
N GLY A 266 6.69 14.80 -22.90
CA GLY A 266 6.01 14.60 -24.18
C GLY A 266 4.61 15.25 -24.18
N PRO A 267 4.15 15.82 -25.31
CA PRO A 267 2.77 16.22 -25.45
C PRO A 267 1.88 15.02 -25.20
N LEU A 268 0.71 15.25 -24.57
CA LEU A 268 -0.34 14.24 -24.52
C LEU A 268 -0.47 13.67 -25.94
N ARG A 269 -0.25 12.37 -26.12
CA ARG A 269 -0.47 11.74 -27.41
C ARG A 269 -1.87 12.13 -27.84
N GLN A 270 -1.99 12.85 -28.95
CA GLN A 270 -3.27 13.05 -29.59
C GLN A 270 -3.88 11.66 -29.75
N ALA A 271 -5.15 11.52 -29.35
CA ALA A 271 -5.85 10.27 -29.61
C ALA A 271 -5.59 9.88 -31.06
N PRO A 272 -5.27 8.60 -31.36
CA PRO A 272 -5.10 8.19 -32.74
C PRO A 272 -6.33 8.68 -33.50
N PRO A 273 -6.16 9.22 -34.72
CA PRO A 273 -7.31 9.61 -35.53
C PRO A 273 -8.27 8.42 -35.60
N PRO A 274 -9.60 8.64 -35.53
CA PRO A 274 -10.55 7.56 -35.64
C PRO A 274 -10.19 6.73 -36.87
N LEU A 275 -10.14 5.40 -36.67
CA LEU A 275 -9.81 4.46 -37.77
C LEU A 275 -10.73 4.79 -38.96
N ALA A 276 -10.15 5.38 -40.01
CA ALA A 276 -10.85 5.60 -41.27
C ALA A 276 -11.16 4.21 -41.85
N GLY A 277 -12.44 3.84 -41.86
CA GLY A 277 -12.88 2.61 -42.54
C GLY A 277 -13.65 1.60 -41.67
N GLY A 278 -14.50 2.02 -40.81
CA GLY A 278 -15.65 1.21 -40.32
C GLY A 278 -16.88 1.62 -41.10
N SER A 279 -17.40 0.72 -41.92
CA SER A 279 -18.67 0.88 -42.64
C SER A 279 -19.75 1.41 -41.70
N GLY A 280 -20.42 2.48 -42.15
CA GLY A 280 -21.39 3.28 -41.43
C GLY A 280 -22.40 2.48 -40.57
N VAL A 281 -22.18 2.56 -39.30
CA VAL A 281 -23.31 2.62 -38.37
C VAL A 281 -23.60 4.12 -38.26
N GLU A 282 -24.68 4.57 -38.86
CA GLU A 282 -25.26 5.88 -38.57
C GLU A 282 -25.55 5.89 -37.08
N VAL A 283 -24.63 6.52 -36.32
CA VAL A 283 -24.94 6.89 -34.95
C VAL A 283 -25.93 8.03 -35.07
N GLU A 284 -27.21 7.76 -34.85
CA GLU A 284 -28.21 8.82 -34.61
C GLU A 284 -27.56 9.78 -33.62
N GLU A 285 -27.25 11.01 -34.05
CA GLU A 285 -26.85 12.07 -33.16
C GLU A 285 -27.96 12.27 -32.13
N LYS A 286 -27.77 11.65 -30.98
CA LYS A 286 -28.62 12.01 -29.84
C LYS A 286 -28.45 13.52 -29.62
N PRO A 287 -29.57 14.27 -29.53
CA PRO A 287 -29.49 15.70 -29.27
C PRO A 287 -28.55 15.91 -28.08
N ALA A 288 -27.64 16.87 -28.23
CA ALA A 288 -26.68 17.20 -27.17
C ALA A 288 -27.46 17.35 -25.86
N PRO A 289 -27.04 16.65 -24.80
CA PRO A 289 -27.71 16.82 -23.52
C PRO A 289 -27.69 18.31 -23.16
N PRO A 290 -28.76 18.85 -22.59
CA PRO A 290 -28.78 20.25 -22.16
C PRO A 290 -27.53 20.49 -21.28
N PRO A 291 -26.92 21.70 -21.37
CA PRO A 291 -25.73 21.99 -20.56
C PRO A 291 -26.07 21.67 -19.09
N LEU A 292 -25.41 20.65 -18.59
CA LEU A 292 -25.52 20.31 -17.17
C LEU A 292 -24.99 21.51 -16.41
N GLY A 293 -25.78 22.09 -15.51
CA GLY A 293 -25.29 23.07 -14.56
C GLY A 293 -24.05 22.51 -13.85
N LEU A 294 -23.13 23.36 -13.45
CA LEU A 294 -21.90 22.95 -12.76
C LEU A 294 -22.18 22.00 -11.58
N GLU A 295 -23.30 22.19 -10.89
CA GLU A 295 -23.75 21.36 -9.78
C GLU A 295 -23.87 19.87 -10.17
N ARG A 296 -24.50 19.59 -11.33
CA ARG A 296 -24.66 18.21 -11.82
C ARG A 296 -23.37 17.62 -12.34
N ALA A 297 -22.44 18.44 -12.86
CA ALA A 297 -21.14 18.00 -13.31
C ALA A 297 -20.29 17.48 -12.14
N PHE A 298 -20.50 17.99 -10.93
CA PHE A 298 -19.86 17.54 -9.69
C PHE A 298 -20.69 16.52 -8.90
N GLY A 299 -21.84 16.08 -9.42
CA GLY A 299 -22.70 15.14 -8.74
C GLY A 299 -23.50 15.74 -7.57
N TRP A 300 -23.56 17.07 -7.50
CA TRP A 300 -24.32 17.76 -6.45
C TRP A 300 -25.81 17.72 -6.74
N ASP A 301 -26.59 17.56 -5.68
CA ASP A 301 -28.04 17.65 -5.74
C ASP A 301 -28.55 18.96 -5.08
N ARG A 302 -29.85 19.12 -5.08
CA ARG A 302 -30.52 20.31 -4.48
C ARG A 302 -30.28 20.44 -2.97
N TRP A 303 -29.90 19.37 -2.28
CA TRP A 303 -29.61 19.39 -0.85
C TRP A 303 -28.21 19.91 -0.57
N ASP A 304 -27.25 19.54 -1.43
CA ASP A 304 -25.90 20.04 -1.38
C ASP A 304 -25.88 21.55 -1.62
N GLN A 305 -26.70 22.03 -2.59
CA GLN A 305 -26.84 23.45 -2.87
C GLN A 305 -27.45 24.21 -1.68
N ALA A 306 -28.51 23.69 -1.07
CA ALA A 306 -29.14 24.30 0.11
C ALA A 306 -28.17 24.35 1.32
N TYR A 307 -27.28 23.37 1.44
CA TYR A 307 -26.24 23.35 2.51
C TYR A 307 -25.17 24.42 2.31
N LEU A 308 -24.81 24.74 1.06
CA LEU A 308 -23.82 25.77 0.74
C LEU A 308 -24.41 27.21 0.83
N GLU A 309 -25.72 27.36 0.71
CA GLU A 309 -26.42 28.62 0.80
C GLU A 309 -26.82 28.99 2.25
N ALA A 310 -26.69 28.06 3.19
CA ALA A 310 -27.02 28.23 4.62
C ALA A 310 -25.78 28.63 5.43
#